data_dd9543fb61e204881bfaba583a90f70b
#
_entry.id   dd9543fb61e204881bfaba583a90f70b
#
_cell.length_a   1.000
_cell.length_b   1.000
_cell.length_c   1.000
_cell.angle_alpha   90.00
_cell.angle_beta   90.00
_cell.angle_gamma   90.00
#
_symmetry.space_group_name_H-M   'P 1'
#
loop_
_entity.id
_entity.type
_entity.pdbx_description
1 polymer ?
#
loop_
_entity_poly.entity_id
_entity_poly.type
_entity_poly.pdbx_seq_one_letter_code
_entity_poly.pdbx_strand_id
1 'polypeptide(L)'
;MTDIFFSYSSADRERVRPIRDALAAQGFEVFWDQQVPAGMDWDTWIRQHLIKSKCAMAFWSATSVSSDNVRHEAMVAKQQGKLISVLLEPLTVEQFP
;
A
#
# COMPACT_ATOMS: atom_id res chain seq x y z
N MET A 1 -11.96 -6.70 -10.13
CA MET A 1 -10.49 -6.63 -10.25
C MET A 1 -9.98 -5.43 -9.49
N THR A 2 -8.95 -5.59 -8.70
CA THR A 2 -8.36 -4.49 -7.93
C THR A 2 -7.61 -3.53 -8.86
N ASP A 3 -7.99 -2.27 -8.85
CA ASP A 3 -7.29 -1.25 -9.64
C ASP A 3 -6.04 -0.78 -8.92
N ILE A 4 -6.17 -0.45 -7.63
CA ILE A 4 -5.09 0.15 -6.84
C ILE A 4 -4.94 -0.63 -5.54
N PHE A 5 -3.70 -1.03 -5.26
CA PHE A 5 -3.33 -1.65 -3.99
C PHE A 5 -2.66 -0.60 -3.11
N PHE A 6 -3.14 -0.45 -1.85
CA PHE A 6 -2.54 0.47 -0.88
C PHE A 6 -1.64 -0.29 0.07
N SER A 7 -0.38 0.12 0.12
CA SER A 7 0.60 -0.36 1.09
C SER A 7 0.88 0.77 2.08
N TYR A 8 0.55 0.57 3.35
CA TYR A 8 0.69 1.60 4.37
C TYR A 8 0.81 0.97 5.76
N SER A 9 1.36 1.75 6.69
CA SER A 9 1.39 1.36 8.10
C SER A 9 0.02 1.57 8.72
N SER A 10 -0.44 0.62 9.55
CA SER A 10 -1.73 0.72 10.24
C SER A 10 -1.85 2.02 11.06
N ALA A 11 -0.73 2.54 11.54
CA ALA A 11 -0.72 3.82 12.27
C ALA A 11 -1.14 4.99 11.39
N ASP A 12 -1.03 4.86 10.06
CA ASP A 12 -1.35 5.92 9.11
C ASP A 12 -2.72 5.76 8.47
N ARG A 13 -3.52 4.79 8.91
CA ARG A 13 -4.80 4.47 8.29
C ARG A 13 -5.72 5.68 8.13
N GLU A 14 -5.82 6.52 9.14
CA GLU A 14 -6.70 7.69 9.09
C GLU A 14 -6.15 8.79 8.16
N ARG A 15 -4.84 8.84 7.96
CA ARG A 15 -4.22 9.76 6.99
C ARG A 15 -4.43 9.30 5.55
N VAL A 16 -4.53 8.00 5.35
CA VAL A 16 -4.69 7.37 4.03
C VAL A 16 -6.16 7.33 3.61
N ARG A 17 -7.08 7.27 4.57
CA ARG A 17 -8.52 7.16 4.31
C ARG A 17 -9.07 8.21 3.34
N PRO A 18 -8.77 9.51 3.48
CA PRO A 18 -9.29 10.50 2.52
C PRO A 18 -8.83 10.26 1.09
N ILE A 19 -7.60 9.75 0.92
CA ILE A 19 -7.05 9.43 -0.41
C ILE A 19 -7.81 8.25 -0.99
N ARG A 20 -8.05 7.21 -0.19
CA ARG A 20 -8.84 6.05 -0.60
C ARG A 20 -10.26 6.48 -1.01
N ASP A 21 -10.89 7.32 -0.21
CA ASP A 21 -12.26 7.77 -0.49
C ASP A 21 -12.33 8.60 -1.77
N ALA A 22 -11.35 9.46 -2.01
CA ALA A 22 -11.29 10.26 -3.23
C ALA A 22 -11.13 9.39 -4.47
N LEU A 23 -10.28 8.37 -4.41
CA LEU A 23 -10.08 7.45 -5.53
C LEU A 23 -11.31 6.58 -5.77
N ALA A 24 -11.93 6.10 -4.71
CA ALA A 24 -13.16 5.31 -4.83
C ALA A 24 -14.29 6.13 -5.46
N ALA A 25 -14.38 7.43 -5.14
CA ALA A 25 -15.36 8.33 -5.72
C ALA A 25 -15.15 8.53 -7.22
N GLN A 26 -13.93 8.33 -7.72
CA GLN A 26 -13.62 8.39 -9.14
C GLN A 26 -13.87 7.07 -9.87
N GLY A 27 -14.34 6.05 -9.16
CA GLY A 27 -14.66 4.76 -9.75
C GLY A 27 -13.55 3.72 -9.67
N PHE A 28 -12.44 4.01 -8.97
CA PHE A 28 -11.38 3.03 -8.80
C PHE A 28 -11.72 2.04 -7.69
N GLU A 29 -11.40 0.78 -7.92
CA GLU A 29 -11.47 -0.24 -6.89
C GLU A 29 -10.15 -0.26 -6.14
N VAL A 30 -10.21 0.11 -4.84
CA VAL A 30 -9.01 0.24 -4.00
C VAL A 30 -9.00 -0.87 -2.96
N PHE A 31 -7.91 -1.63 -2.94
CA PHE A 31 -7.66 -2.61 -1.89
C PHE A 31 -6.81 -1.94 -0.81
N TRP A 32 -7.42 -1.68 0.35
CA TRP A 32 -6.73 -1.04 1.47
C TRP A 32 -7.01 -1.70 2.80
N ASP A 33 -7.94 -2.67 2.82
CA ASP A 33 -8.26 -3.40 4.03
C ASP A 33 -7.22 -4.50 4.25
N GLN A 34 -6.62 -4.50 5.44
CA GLN A 34 -5.57 -5.45 5.79
C GLN A 34 -6.10 -6.65 6.59
N GLN A 35 -7.42 -6.81 6.67
CA GLN A 35 -8.01 -7.98 7.33
C GLN A 35 -7.94 -9.18 6.41
N VAL A 36 -7.40 -10.28 6.95
CA VAL A 36 -7.23 -11.52 6.21
C VAL A 36 -8.36 -12.48 6.61
N PRO A 37 -9.03 -13.14 5.64
CA PRO A 37 -10.06 -14.12 5.96
C PRO A 37 -9.50 -15.24 6.81
N ALA A 38 -10.37 -15.82 7.65
CA ALA A 38 -10.00 -16.95 8.50
C ALA A 38 -9.48 -18.11 7.64
N GLY A 39 -8.38 -18.72 8.06
CA GLY A 39 -7.77 -19.85 7.35
C GLY A 39 -6.83 -19.46 6.22
N MET A 40 -6.69 -18.17 5.91
CA MET A 40 -5.76 -17.69 4.89
C MET A 40 -4.45 -17.24 5.53
N ASP A 41 -3.35 -17.52 4.85
CA ASP A 41 -2.06 -16.98 5.24
C ASP A 41 -1.99 -15.50 4.87
N TRP A 42 -1.55 -14.65 5.81
CA TRP A 42 -1.53 -13.21 5.62
C TRP A 42 -0.68 -12.80 4.41
N ASP A 43 0.54 -13.32 4.32
CA ASP A 43 1.45 -12.97 3.22
C ASP A 43 0.86 -13.39 1.88
N THR A 44 0.29 -14.59 1.80
CA THR A 44 -0.31 -15.09 0.56
C THR A 44 -1.48 -14.23 0.13
N TRP A 45 -2.36 -13.86 1.07
CA TRP A 45 -3.53 -13.04 0.79
C TRP A 45 -3.14 -11.66 0.24
N ILE A 46 -2.25 -10.99 0.94
CA ILE A 46 -1.78 -9.65 0.56
C ILE A 46 -1.05 -9.71 -0.79
N ARG A 47 -0.18 -10.70 -0.97
CA ARG A 47 0.58 -10.83 -2.22
C ARG A 47 -0.34 -11.07 -3.42
N GLN A 48 -1.38 -11.88 -3.26
CA GLN A 48 -2.33 -12.11 -4.35
C GLN A 48 -3.01 -10.82 -4.80
N HIS A 49 -3.43 -9.97 -3.85
CA HIS A 49 -4.04 -8.70 -4.18
C HIS A 49 -3.05 -7.74 -4.82
N LEU A 50 -1.82 -7.72 -4.33
CA LEU A 50 -0.77 -6.88 -4.89
C LEU A 50 -0.48 -7.27 -6.35
N ILE A 51 -0.30 -8.55 -6.63
CA ILE A 51 0.02 -9.03 -7.97
C ILE A 51 -1.12 -8.75 -8.95
N LYS A 52 -2.37 -8.88 -8.52
CA LYS A 52 -3.53 -8.67 -9.38
C LYS A 52 -3.87 -7.21 -9.62
N SER A 53 -3.36 -6.28 -8.80
CA SER A 53 -3.67 -4.86 -8.95
C SER A 53 -3.00 -4.27 -10.18
N LYS A 54 -3.60 -3.21 -10.73
CA LYS A 54 -3.04 -2.49 -11.88
C LYS A 54 -1.87 -1.62 -11.45
N CYS A 55 -1.94 -1.04 -10.25
CA CYS A 55 -0.85 -0.29 -9.65
C CYS A 55 -0.89 -0.42 -8.14
N ALA A 56 0.21 -0.05 -7.49
CA ALA A 56 0.31 -0.06 -6.04
C ALA A 56 0.82 1.27 -5.55
N MET A 57 0.15 1.84 -4.55
CA MET A 57 0.57 3.08 -3.91
C MET A 57 1.14 2.75 -2.55
N ALA A 58 2.43 3.05 -2.36
CA ALA A 58 3.10 2.91 -1.07
C ALA A 58 3.12 4.28 -0.38
N PHE A 59 2.58 4.32 0.84
CA PHE A 59 2.47 5.55 1.62
C PHE A 59 3.58 5.60 2.64
N TRP A 60 4.46 6.58 2.51
CA TRP A 60 5.66 6.70 3.32
C TRP A 60 5.49 7.74 4.43
N SER A 61 5.77 7.31 5.64
CA SER A 61 5.79 8.14 6.84
C SER A 61 6.98 7.70 7.69
N ALA A 62 7.23 8.41 8.79
CA ALA A 62 8.28 7.99 9.73
C ALA A 62 8.05 6.57 10.24
N THR A 63 6.80 6.15 10.36
CA THR A 63 6.45 4.79 10.80
C THR A 63 6.63 3.77 9.68
N SER A 64 6.12 4.06 8.48
CA SER A 64 6.09 3.07 7.39
C SER A 64 7.46 2.81 6.79
N VAL A 65 8.38 3.78 6.81
CA VAL A 65 9.75 3.55 6.29
C VAL A 65 10.48 2.46 7.07
N SER A 66 10.06 2.20 8.30
CA SER A 66 10.61 1.13 9.14
C SER A 66 9.77 -0.15 9.09
N SER A 67 8.67 -0.15 8.38
CA SER A 67 7.80 -1.33 8.28
C SER A 67 8.32 -2.29 7.22
N ASP A 68 8.68 -3.50 7.65
CA ASP A 68 9.16 -4.53 6.73
C ASP A 68 8.09 -4.89 5.70
N ASN A 69 6.83 -4.94 6.11
CA ASN A 69 5.72 -5.26 5.21
C ASN A 69 5.56 -4.22 4.11
N VAL A 70 5.55 -2.92 4.48
CA VAL A 70 5.40 -1.85 3.49
C VAL A 70 6.59 -1.83 2.53
N ARG A 71 7.79 -1.98 3.05
CA ARG A 71 9.02 -2.00 2.23
C ARG A 71 9.02 -3.17 1.26
N HIS A 72 8.60 -4.36 1.73
CA HIS A 72 8.53 -5.55 0.89
C HIS A 72 7.49 -5.40 -0.22
N GLU A 73 6.30 -4.93 0.12
CA GLU A 73 5.24 -4.71 -0.86
C GLU A 73 5.65 -3.66 -1.91
N ALA A 74 6.30 -2.59 -1.46
CA ALA A 74 6.81 -1.57 -2.37
C ALA A 74 7.87 -2.13 -3.32
N MET A 75 8.76 -2.98 -2.81
CA MET A 75 9.79 -3.61 -3.63
C MET A 75 9.18 -4.51 -4.70
N VAL A 76 8.19 -5.33 -4.34
CA VAL A 76 7.50 -6.19 -5.31
C VAL A 76 6.81 -5.36 -6.38
N ALA A 77 6.11 -4.29 -5.99
CA ALA A 77 5.45 -3.40 -6.94
C ALA A 77 6.44 -2.71 -7.88
N LYS A 78 7.60 -2.29 -7.33
CA LYS A 78 8.65 -1.67 -8.13
C LYS A 78 9.20 -2.64 -9.17
N GLN A 79 9.42 -3.89 -8.79
CA GLN A 79 9.90 -4.93 -9.71
C GLN A 79 8.90 -5.18 -10.84
N GLN A 80 7.61 -5.00 -10.58
CA GLN A 80 6.55 -5.14 -11.57
C GLN A 80 6.28 -3.86 -12.35
N GLY A 81 7.03 -2.79 -12.09
CA GLY A 81 6.90 -1.53 -12.81
C GLY A 81 5.62 -0.76 -12.54
N LYS A 82 4.99 -0.97 -11.39
CA LYS A 82 3.69 -0.36 -11.08
C LYS A 82 3.63 0.36 -9.74
N LEU A 83 4.79 0.69 -9.15
CA LEU A 83 4.85 1.36 -7.85
C LEU A 83 4.64 2.87 -8.00
N ILE A 84 3.75 3.41 -7.17
CA ILE A 84 3.58 4.86 -6.97
C ILE A 84 3.90 5.13 -5.50
N SER A 85 4.93 5.94 -5.24
CA SER A 85 5.31 6.32 -3.88
C SER A 85 4.66 7.65 -3.51
N VAL A 86 4.03 7.68 -2.35
CA VAL A 86 3.35 8.87 -1.82
C VAL A 86 3.96 9.20 -0.47
N LEU A 87 4.40 10.44 -0.31
CA LEU A 87 4.92 10.92 0.97
C LEU A 87 3.77 11.52 1.79
N LEU A 88 3.53 10.97 2.97
CA LEU A 88 2.54 11.50 3.90
C LEU A 88 3.09 12.65 4.74
N GLU A 89 4.42 12.73 4.80
CA GLU A 89 5.14 13.77 5.55
C GLU A 89 6.53 13.91 4.94
N PRO A 90 7.23 15.03 5.20
CA PRO A 90 8.59 15.19 4.70
C PRO A 90 9.52 14.12 5.27
N LEU A 91 10.31 13.50 4.40
CA LEU A 91 11.30 12.48 4.78
C LEU A 91 12.64 12.85 4.16
N THR A 92 13.73 12.52 4.87
CA THR A 92 15.08 12.70 4.31
C THR A 92 15.38 11.58 3.32
N VAL A 93 16.36 11.81 2.44
CA VAL A 93 16.78 10.80 1.46
C VAL A 93 17.23 9.51 2.15
N GLU A 94 17.91 9.64 3.30
CA GLU A 94 18.36 8.47 4.06
C GLU A 94 17.23 7.67 4.67
N GLN A 95 16.07 8.29 4.95
CA GLN A 95 14.90 7.59 5.49
C GLN A 95 14.12 6.87 4.40
N PHE A 96 14.18 7.35 3.18
CA PHE A 96 13.39 6.81 2.08
C PHE A 96 14.03 5.54 1.54
N PRO A 97 13.29 4.41 1.51
CA PRO A 97 13.81 3.13 1.03
C PRO A 97 14.07 3.07 -0.47
#